data_de6291441fb9a78307cba50fb1d54ff8
#
_entry.id   de6291441fb9a78307cba50fb1d54ff8
#
_cell.length_a   1.000
_cell.length_b   1.000
_cell.length_c   1.000
_cell.angle_alpha   90.00
_cell.angle_beta   90.00
_cell.angle_gamma   90.00
#
_symmetry.space_group_name_H-M   'P 1'
#
loop_
_entity.id
_entity.type
_entity.pdbx_description
1 polymer ?
#
loop_
_entity_poly.entity_id
_entity_poly.type
_entity_poly.pdbx_seq_one_letter_code
_entity_poly.pdbx_strand_id
1 'polypeptide(L)'
;AQSICFIHENWKEAGLLEKLKARAATRNLDDCTIGPVLTVTTEQILDHTNKIASLPGAEILWGGKELTGHKIPKVYGAVEPTAVFVPLEEMLKEENFDTCVSEIFAPFQVITYFNDDNVDLVLQALEGMDNHLTAACVSNDPVFQSKILANTVNGTTYAGRRARTTGAPQNHWFGPAGDPRGCGIGSPEAIQLVWSCHREIIHDSFVPSEWKDGQQS
;
A
#
# COMPACT_ATOMS: atom_id res chain seq x y z
N ALA A 1 -3.57 -5.19 -2.10
CA ALA A 1 -2.28 -4.89 -1.49
C ALA A 1 -2.01 -3.40 -1.60
N GLN A 2 -1.27 -2.84 -0.67
CA GLN A 2 -0.94 -1.42 -0.71
C GLN A 2 0.20 -1.17 -1.71
N SER A 3 0.10 -0.08 -2.48
CA SER A 3 1.15 0.33 -3.42
C SER A 3 2.22 1.17 -2.72
N ILE A 4 1.80 2.06 -1.81
CA ILE A 4 2.70 2.97 -1.10
C ILE A 4 2.47 2.87 0.40
N CYS A 5 3.56 2.98 1.17
CA CYS A 5 3.58 3.05 2.61
C CYS A 5 4.28 4.34 3.07
N PHE A 6 3.52 5.27 3.58
CA PHE A 6 4.04 6.46 4.25
C PHE A 6 4.34 6.10 5.70
N ILE A 7 5.59 6.20 6.11
CA ILE A 7 6.05 5.79 7.44
C ILE A 7 6.54 7.02 8.20
N HIS A 8 5.93 7.31 9.34
CA HIS A 8 6.43 8.34 10.22
C HIS A 8 7.81 7.93 10.79
N GLU A 9 8.72 8.89 10.91
CA GLU A 9 10.11 8.65 11.34
C GLU A 9 10.23 7.90 12.68
N ASN A 10 9.28 8.09 13.60
CA ASN A 10 9.22 7.34 14.86
C ASN A 10 9.20 5.82 14.66
N TRP A 11 8.59 5.33 13.58
CA TRP A 11 8.55 3.90 13.26
C TRP A 11 9.88 3.39 12.72
N LYS A 12 10.66 4.26 12.07
CA LYS A 12 12.02 3.95 11.66
C LYS A 12 12.89 3.67 12.88
N GLU A 13 12.83 4.56 13.88
CA GLU A 13 13.56 4.39 15.13
C GLU A 13 13.10 3.14 15.92
N ALA A 14 11.82 2.79 15.81
CA ALA A 14 11.26 1.57 16.41
C ALA A 14 11.62 0.26 15.67
N GLY A 15 12.43 0.33 14.61
CA GLY A 15 12.91 -0.83 13.86
C GLY A 15 11.83 -1.48 12.98
N LEU A 16 10.88 -0.70 12.47
CA LEU A 16 9.80 -1.25 11.62
C LEU A 16 10.33 -1.86 10.34
N LEU A 17 11.31 -1.21 9.69
CA LEU A 17 11.86 -1.72 8.42
C LEU A 17 12.53 -3.07 8.55
N GLU A 18 13.30 -3.27 9.60
CA GLU A 18 13.97 -4.54 9.89
C GLU A 18 12.94 -5.65 10.07
N LYS A 19 11.84 -5.37 10.75
CA LYS A 19 10.72 -6.31 10.92
C LYS A 19 10.02 -6.61 9.59
N LEU A 20 9.76 -5.60 8.76
CA LEU A 20 9.17 -5.78 7.44
C LEU A 20 10.08 -6.61 6.53
N LYS A 21 11.38 -6.29 6.48
CA LYS A 21 12.39 -7.05 5.73
C LYS A 21 12.46 -8.50 6.19
N ALA A 22 12.49 -8.74 7.50
CA ALA A 22 12.50 -10.09 8.04
C ALA A 22 11.23 -10.87 7.64
N ARG A 23 10.07 -10.22 7.65
CA ARG A 23 8.81 -10.82 7.18
C ARG A 23 8.81 -11.08 5.67
N ALA A 24 9.31 -10.18 4.86
CA ALA A 24 9.46 -10.36 3.42
C ALA A 24 10.34 -11.59 3.12
N ALA A 25 11.44 -11.75 3.84
CA ALA A 25 12.38 -12.86 3.67
C ALA A 25 11.80 -14.26 4.02
N THR A 26 10.67 -14.32 4.73
CA THR A 26 10.00 -15.61 5.01
C THR A 26 9.10 -16.08 3.89
N ARG A 27 8.88 -15.27 2.86
CA ARG A 27 7.98 -15.61 1.75
C ARG A 27 8.69 -16.48 0.74
N ASN A 28 8.07 -17.59 0.37
CA ASN A 28 8.64 -18.53 -0.59
C ASN A 28 7.54 -19.23 -1.40
N LEU A 29 7.93 -19.91 -2.48
CA LEU A 29 7.04 -20.63 -3.36
C LEU A 29 6.58 -21.97 -2.80
N ASP A 30 7.38 -22.62 -1.94
CA ASP A 30 7.14 -23.98 -1.48
C ASP A 30 5.93 -24.06 -0.55
N ASP A 31 5.72 -23.01 0.27
CA ASP A 31 4.56 -22.91 1.18
C ASP A 31 3.45 -22.01 0.63
N CYS A 32 3.55 -21.59 -0.63
CA CYS A 32 2.59 -20.70 -1.31
C CYS A 32 2.38 -19.35 -0.61
N THR A 33 3.34 -18.89 0.18
CA THR A 33 3.29 -17.54 0.78
C THR A 33 3.69 -16.44 -0.20
N ILE A 34 4.27 -16.82 -1.34
CA ILE A 34 4.39 -16.03 -2.57
C ILE A 34 4.00 -16.92 -3.74
N GLY A 35 3.46 -16.32 -4.79
CA GLY A 35 3.05 -17.06 -5.99
C GLY A 35 3.35 -16.27 -7.27
N PRO A 36 3.03 -16.85 -8.43
CA PRO A 36 3.18 -16.15 -9.69
C PRO A 36 2.30 -14.90 -9.76
N VAL A 37 2.83 -13.84 -10.32
CA VAL A 37 2.08 -12.63 -10.65
C VAL A 37 1.45 -12.82 -12.02
N LEU A 38 0.12 -12.80 -12.10
CA LEU A 38 -0.60 -13.15 -13.32
C LEU A 38 -0.81 -11.98 -14.27
N THR A 39 -0.63 -10.76 -13.81
CA THR A 39 -0.97 -9.51 -14.52
C THR A 39 0.19 -8.87 -15.24
N VAL A 40 1.41 -9.11 -14.77
CA VAL A 40 2.65 -8.52 -15.33
C VAL A 40 3.78 -9.53 -15.28
N THR A 41 4.75 -9.38 -16.19
CA THR A 41 5.93 -10.26 -16.27
C THR A 41 6.99 -9.88 -15.24
N THR A 42 7.93 -10.77 -14.98
CA THR A 42 9.13 -10.49 -14.17
C THR A 42 9.89 -9.27 -14.69
N GLU A 43 10.09 -9.18 -16.00
CA GLU A 43 10.81 -8.08 -16.65
C GLU A 43 10.11 -6.73 -16.36
N GLN A 44 8.79 -6.67 -16.54
CA GLN A 44 8.02 -5.44 -16.25
C GLN A 44 8.10 -5.01 -14.78
N ILE A 45 8.10 -5.97 -13.85
CA ILE A 45 8.24 -5.66 -12.43
C ILE A 45 9.64 -5.12 -12.11
N LEU A 46 10.67 -5.77 -12.65
CA LEU A 46 12.06 -5.35 -12.43
C LEU A 46 12.36 -4.01 -13.09
N ASP A 47 11.84 -3.76 -14.29
CA ASP A 47 11.98 -2.47 -14.97
C ASP A 47 11.34 -1.35 -14.16
N HIS A 48 10.11 -1.56 -13.66
CA HIS A 48 9.45 -0.61 -12.78
C HIS A 48 10.24 -0.37 -11.49
N THR A 49 10.73 -1.44 -10.86
CA THR A 49 11.58 -1.37 -9.66
C THR A 49 12.83 -0.53 -9.92
N ASN A 50 13.54 -0.81 -11.02
CA ASN A 50 14.77 -0.10 -11.39
C ASN A 50 14.50 1.36 -11.73
N LYS A 51 13.40 1.65 -12.41
CA LYS A 51 12.99 3.02 -12.74
C LYS A 51 12.79 3.85 -11.47
N ILE A 52 12.09 3.33 -10.48
CA ILE A 52 11.90 4.02 -9.20
C ILE A 52 13.21 4.11 -8.42
N ALA A 53 13.99 3.03 -8.36
CA ALA A 53 15.25 3.01 -7.62
C ALA A 53 16.35 3.92 -8.24
N SER A 54 16.16 4.36 -9.50
CA SER A 54 17.06 5.33 -10.14
C SER A 54 16.81 6.79 -9.77
N LEU A 55 15.72 7.08 -9.05
CA LEU A 55 15.40 8.43 -8.61
C LEU A 55 16.42 8.94 -7.58
N PRO A 56 16.69 10.24 -7.51
CA PRO A 56 17.61 10.81 -6.53
C PRO A 56 17.24 10.42 -5.09
N GLY A 57 18.19 9.83 -4.38
CA GLY A 57 18.01 9.39 -2.99
C GLY A 57 17.14 8.14 -2.81
N ALA A 58 16.64 7.54 -3.87
CA ALA A 58 15.93 6.26 -3.80
C ALA A 58 16.89 5.08 -3.63
N GLU A 59 16.41 4.02 -2.98
CA GLU A 59 17.18 2.79 -2.79
C GLU A 59 16.27 1.55 -2.69
N ILE A 60 16.75 0.41 -3.15
CA ILE A 60 16.08 -0.88 -2.92
C ILE A 60 16.37 -1.34 -1.51
N LEU A 61 15.35 -1.36 -0.65
CA LEU A 61 15.48 -1.77 0.75
C LEU A 61 15.63 -3.29 0.90
N TRP A 62 14.91 -4.05 0.07
CA TRP A 62 15.02 -5.52 -0.06
C TRP A 62 14.39 -6.00 -1.37
N GLY A 63 14.71 -7.23 -1.77
CA GLY A 63 14.20 -7.84 -3.00
C GLY A 63 14.85 -7.26 -4.25
N GLY A 64 14.05 -6.93 -5.24
CA GLY A 64 14.51 -6.39 -6.53
C GLY A 64 15.13 -7.45 -7.45
N LYS A 65 14.80 -8.72 -7.26
CA LYS A 65 15.35 -9.84 -8.01
C LYS A 65 14.26 -10.82 -8.43
N GLU A 66 14.53 -11.52 -9.52
CA GLU A 66 13.74 -12.67 -9.94
C GLU A 66 13.90 -13.82 -8.94
N LEU A 67 12.80 -14.50 -8.64
CA LEU A 67 12.84 -15.79 -7.93
C LEU A 67 13.57 -16.82 -8.79
N THR A 68 14.27 -17.72 -8.16
CA THR A 68 15.02 -18.79 -8.83
C THR A 68 14.48 -20.17 -8.46
N GLY A 69 14.84 -21.21 -9.25
CA GLY A 69 14.50 -22.60 -8.93
C GLY A 69 13.05 -22.98 -9.17
N HIS A 70 12.25 -22.16 -9.86
CA HIS A 70 10.84 -22.40 -10.13
C HIS A 70 10.54 -22.79 -11.58
N LYS A 71 9.30 -23.25 -11.81
CA LYS A 71 8.76 -23.59 -13.14
C LYS A 71 7.69 -22.61 -13.63
N ILE A 72 7.62 -21.41 -13.05
CA ILE A 72 6.67 -20.38 -13.45
C ILE A 72 6.97 -19.96 -14.88
N PRO A 73 5.99 -19.99 -15.80
CA PRO A 73 6.18 -19.56 -17.18
C PRO A 73 6.55 -18.07 -17.27
N LYS A 74 7.39 -17.70 -18.22
CA LYS A 74 7.86 -16.31 -18.42
C LYS A 74 6.78 -15.28 -18.68
N VAL A 75 5.59 -15.72 -19.06
CA VAL A 75 4.41 -14.85 -19.25
C VAL A 75 3.89 -14.30 -17.90
N TYR A 76 4.31 -14.89 -16.78
CA TYR A 76 3.97 -14.47 -15.43
C TYR A 76 5.19 -13.86 -14.72
N GLY A 77 4.90 -13.01 -13.75
CA GLY A 77 5.93 -12.45 -12.88
C GLY A 77 6.31 -13.40 -11.75
N ALA A 78 7.60 -13.48 -11.47
CA ALA A 78 8.17 -14.27 -10.37
C ALA A 78 9.33 -13.49 -9.74
N VAL A 79 9.02 -12.65 -8.76
CA VAL A 79 9.99 -11.78 -8.09
C VAL A 79 9.95 -11.97 -6.59
N GLU A 80 11.08 -11.73 -5.94
CA GLU A 80 11.16 -11.62 -4.49
C GLU A 80 10.24 -10.48 -4.00
N PRO A 81 9.66 -10.57 -2.79
CA PRO A 81 9.02 -9.40 -2.18
C PRO A 81 9.98 -8.22 -2.18
N THR A 82 9.55 -7.11 -2.76
CA THR A 82 10.43 -5.98 -3.06
C THR A 82 9.88 -4.70 -2.43
N ALA A 83 10.77 -3.91 -1.85
CA ALA A 83 10.44 -2.55 -1.44
C ALA A 83 11.53 -1.57 -1.89
N VAL A 84 11.09 -0.42 -2.36
CA VAL A 84 11.94 0.69 -2.76
C VAL A 84 11.61 1.91 -1.91
N PHE A 85 12.62 2.47 -1.28
CA PHE A 85 12.52 3.76 -0.60
C PHE A 85 12.63 4.89 -1.63
N VAL A 86 11.78 5.90 -1.50
CA VAL A 86 11.85 7.16 -2.26
C VAL A 86 11.67 8.32 -1.29
N PRO A 87 12.54 9.34 -1.29
CA PRO A 87 12.30 10.55 -0.50
C PRO A 87 10.96 11.21 -0.87
N LEU A 88 10.19 11.70 0.12
CA LEU A 88 8.85 12.24 -0.09
C LEU A 88 8.85 13.40 -1.09
N GLU A 89 9.80 14.33 -0.96
CA GLU A 89 9.92 15.47 -1.85
C GLU A 89 10.30 15.06 -3.28
N GLU A 90 11.08 13.99 -3.43
CA GLU A 90 11.44 13.45 -4.75
C GLU A 90 10.24 12.77 -5.41
N MET A 91 9.46 12.03 -4.62
CA MET A 91 8.24 11.40 -5.10
C MET A 91 7.19 12.43 -5.58
N LEU A 92 7.10 13.58 -4.90
CA LEU A 92 6.12 14.63 -5.21
C LEU A 92 6.46 15.49 -6.42
N LYS A 93 7.65 15.32 -7.02
CA LYS A 93 7.96 16.01 -8.27
C LYS A 93 7.06 15.52 -9.40
N GLU A 94 6.56 16.44 -10.22
CA GLU A 94 5.62 16.16 -11.31
C GLU A 94 6.13 15.04 -12.24
N GLU A 95 7.43 15.08 -12.58
CA GLU A 95 8.06 14.07 -13.45
C GLU A 95 8.17 12.67 -12.84
N ASN A 96 8.08 12.54 -11.52
CA ASN A 96 8.28 11.28 -10.78
C ASN A 96 6.98 10.71 -10.23
N PHE A 97 6.00 11.57 -9.94
CA PHE A 97 4.81 11.23 -9.17
C PHE A 97 4.08 10.03 -9.76
N ASP A 98 3.68 10.11 -11.03
CA ASP A 98 2.94 9.04 -11.71
C ASP A 98 3.68 7.71 -11.68
N THR A 99 4.99 7.73 -11.79
CA THR A 99 5.80 6.52 -11.72
C THR A 99 5.80 5.91 -10.32
N CYS A 100 5.90 6.75 -9.29
CA CYS A 100 5.93 6.29 -7.89
C CYS A 100 4.58 5.79 -7.40
N VAL A 101 3.48 6.41 -7.86
CA VAL A 101 2.11 6.05 -7.41
C VAL A 101 1.47 4.97 -8.28
N SER A 102 2.04 4.64 -9.43
CA SER A 102 1.53 3.57 -10.29
C SER A 102 1.51 2.23 -9.57
N GLU A 103 0.34 1.64 -9.47
CA GLU A 103 0.19 0.32 -8.88
C GLU A 103 0.67 -0.77 -9.84
N ILE A 104 1.67 -1.53 -9.44
CA ILE A 104 2.04 -2.77 -10.10
C ILE A 104 1.54 -3.95 -9.28
N PHE A 105 0.69 -4.80 -9.86
CA PHE A 105 0.11 -5.96 -9.17
C PHE A 105 1.17 -7.05 -8.96
N ALA A 106 2.10 -6.77 -8.05
CA ALA A 106 3.23 -7.63 -7.71
C ALA A 106 3.53 -7.53 -6.20
N PRO A 107 4.35 -8.39 -5.63
CA PRO A 107 4.85 -8.25 -4.27
C PRO A 107 5.87 -7.10 -4.18
N PHE A 108 5.40 -5.90 -4.49
CA PHE A 108 6.18 -4.67 -4.62
C PHE A 108 5.54 -3.55 -3.82
N GLN A 109 6.37 -2.69 -3.22
CA GLN A 109 5.90 -1.54 -2.45
C GLN A 109 6.90 -0.39 -2.52
N VAL A 110 6.38 0.82 -2.67
CA VAL A 110 7.13 2.06 -2.41
C VAL A 110 7.01 2.41 -0.93
N ILE A 111 8.12 2.80 -0.32
CA ILE A 111 8.18 3.29 1.07
C ILE A 111 8.73 4.70 1.06
N THR A 112 8.12 5.59 1.80
CA THR A 112 8.62 6.94 2.04
C THR A 112 8.46 7.31 3.51
N TYR A 113 9.31 8.25 3.98
CA TYR A 113 9.24 8.75 5.34
C TYR A 113 8.64 10.13 5.40
N PHE A 114 7.99 10.41 6.52
CA PHE A 114 7.50 11.74 6.87
C PHE A 114 7.66 11.97 8.38
N ASN A 115 7.52 13.22 8.80
CA ASN A 115 7.50 13.65 10.20
C ASN A 115 6.32 14.60 10.45
N ASP A 116 6.22 15.15 11.65
CA ASP A 116 5.14 16.05 12.04
C ASP A 116 5.08 17.33 11.20
N ASP A 117 6.25 17.81 10.70
CA ASP A 117 6.35 19.06 9.95
C ASP A 117 5.89 18.93 8.50
N ASN A 118 5.95 17.73 7.92
CA ASN A 118 5.67 17.50 6.51
C ASN A 118 4.49 16.53 6.23
N VAL A 119 3.65 16.28 7.23
CA VAL A 119 2.43 15.46 7.04
C VAL A 119 1.52 16.00 5.95
N ASP A 120 1.52 17.31 5.71
CA ASP A 120 0.70 17.92 4.66
C ASP A 120 1.19 17.53 3.25
N LEU A 121 2.47 17.21 3.07
CA LEU A 121 3.00 16.63 1.83
C LEU A 121 2.47 15.20 1.62
N VAL A 122 2.28 14.44 2.69
CA VAL A 122 1.62 13.12 2.60
C VAL A 122 0.17 13.27 2.15
N LEU A 123 -0.56 14.25 2.70
CA LEU A 123 -1.94 14.54 2.28
C LEU A 123 -2.00 14.98 0.82
N GLN A 124 -1.03 15.79 0.36
CA GLN A 124 -0.90 16.17 -1.05
C GLN A 124 -0.67 14.95 -1.94
N ALA A 125 0.21 14.03 -1.55
CA ALA A 125 0.45 12.80 -2.28
C ALA A 125 -0.82 11.93 -2.35
N LEU A 126 -1.52 11.77 -1.23
CA LEU A 126 -2.75 11.00 -1.16
C LEU A 126 -3.87 11.60 -2.02
N GLU A 127 -3.99 12.92 -2.08
CA GLU A 127 -4.98 13.61 -2.93
C GLU A 127 -4.65 13.49 -4.41
N GLY A 128 -3.37 13.50 -4.76
CA GLY A 128 -2.89 13.38 -6.15
C GLY A 128 -2.99 11.98 -6.74
N MET A 129 -3.25 10.95 -5.93
CA MET A 129 -3.42 9.57 -6.42
C MET A 129 -4.76 9.40 -7.13
N ASP A 130 -4.78 8.55 -8.14
CA ASP A 130 -6.01 8.11 -8.79
C ASP A 130 -6.77 7.07 -7.96
N ASN A 131 -8.08 6.99 -8.22
CA ASN A 131 -8.96 5.90 -7.80
C ASN A 131 -9.20 5.71 -6.29
N HIS A 132 -8.57 6.38 -5.38
CA HIS A 132 -8.79 6.44 -3.92
C HIS A 132 -9.57 5.25 -3.31
N LEU A 133 -9.15 4.00 -3.61
CA LEU A 133 -9.94 2.82 -3.29
C LEU A 133 -9.89 2.51 -1.79
N THR A 134 -8.73 2.15 -1.28
CA THR A 134 -8.57 1.75 0.12
C THR A 134 -7.36 2.44 0.75
N ALA A 135 -7.53 2.91 1.98
CA ALA A 135 -6.45 3.45 2.79
C ALA A 135 -6.40 2.85 4.19
N ALA A 136 -5.25 2.96 4.84
CA ALA A 136 -5.07 2.61 6.23
C ALA A 136 -4.30 3.70 6.98
N CYS A 137 -4.84 4.14 8.10
CA CYS A 137 -4.18 5.04 9.04
C CYS A 137 -3.84 4.27 10.32
N VAL A 138 -2.58 3.80 10.42
CA VAL A 138 -2.09 3.03 11.57
C VAL A 138 -1.60 4.00 12.63
N SER A 139 -2.44 4.36 13.56
CA SER A 139 -2.12 5.23 14.68
C SER A 139 -3.01 4.92 15.88
N ASN A 140 -2.58 5.26 17.08
CA ASN A 140 -3.38 5.30 18.29
C ASN A 140 -3.65 6.74 18.77
N ASP A 141 -3.14 7.74 18.05
CA ASP A 141 -3.43 9.15 18.31
C ASP A 141 -4.72 9.56 17.58
N PRO A 142 -5.79 9.90 18.32
CA PRO A 142 -7.06 10.28 17.72
C PRO A 142 -7.00 11.62 16.99
N VAL A 143 -6.09 12.52 17.36
CA VAL A 143 -5.92 13.82 16.70
C VAL A 143 -5.32 13.59 15.31
N PHE A 144 -4.24 12.80 15.24
CA PHE A 144 -3.63 12.43 13.99
C PHE A 144 -4.62 11.66 13.08
N GLN A 145 -5.33 10.67 13.63
CA GLN A 145 -6.36 9.95 12.86
C GLN A 145 -7.40 10.92 12.31
N SER A 146 -7.91 11.84 13.13
CA SER A 146 -8.90 12.83 12.69
C SER A 146 -8.36 13.72 11.59
N LYS A 147 -7.09 14.16 11.66
CA LYS A 147 -6.45 14.94 10.60
C LYS A 147 -6.43 14.16 9.28
N ILE A 148 -5.96 12.91 9.30
CA ILE A 148 -5.89 12.08 8.09
C ILE A 148 -7.29 11.80 7.53
N LEU A 149 -8.23 11.38 8.38
CA LEU A 149 -9.59 11.05 7.94
C LEU A 149 -10.36 12.25 7.37
N ALA A 150 -10.12 13.44 7.90
CA ALA A 150 -10.77 14.67 7.41
C ALA A 150 -10.22 15.14 6.05
N ASN A 151 -9.01 14.74 5.70
CA ASN A 151 -8.31 15.22 4.50
C ASN A 151 -8.05 14.12 3.47
N THR A 152 -8.73 12.98 3.56
CA THR A 152 -8.67 11.88 2.60
C THR A 152 -10.05 11.45 2.18
N VAL A 153 -10.18 10.84 0.99
CA VAL A 153 -11.47 10.51 0.38
C VAL A 153 -11.60 9.05 -0.05
N ASN A 154 -10.70 8.19 0.39
CA ASN A 154 -10.74 6.77 0.01
C ASN A 154 -12.10 6.14 0.33
N GLY A 155 -12.61 5.31 -0.56
CA GLY A 155 -13.90 4.65 -0.43
C GLY A 155 -14.02 3.82 0.84
N THR A 156 -12.95 3.08 1.20
CA THR A 156 -12.82 2.40 2.48
C THR A 156 -11.55 2.84 3.17
N THR A 157 -11.64 3.28 4.42
CA THR A 157 -10.48 3.67 5.23
C THR A 157 -10.50 2.91 6.55
N TYR A 158 -9.44 2.16 6.80
CA TYR A 158 -9.19 1.53 8.10
C TYR A 158 -8.39 2.49 8.98
N ALA A 159 -8.83 2.69 10.21
CA ALA A 159 -8.14 3.54 11.18
C ALA A 159 -7.91 2.79 12.49
N GLY A 160 -6.76 3.01 13.13
CA GLY A 160 -6.41 2.41 14.40
C GLY A 160 -5.15 1.55 14.33
N ARG A 161 -4.78 0.96 15.47
CA ARG A 161 -3.53 0.19 15.59
C ARG A 161 -3.47 -1.08 14.74
N ARG A 162 -4.60 -1.58 14.30
CA ARG A 162 -4.72 -2.76 13.44
C ARG A 162 -5.18 -2.43 12.03
N ALA A 163 -5.20 -1.15 11.69
CA ALA A 163 -5.60 -0.72 10.36
C ALA A 163 -4.80 -1.44 9.27
N ARG A 164 -5.46 -1.79 8.20
CA ARG A 164 -4.92 -2.59 7.09
C ARG A 164 -5.55 -2.17 5.77
N THR A 165 -4.94 -2.53 4.68
CA THR A 165 -5.47 -2.31 3.33
C THR A 165 -5.96 -3.63 2.71
N THR A 166 -6.72 -4.41 3.44
CA THR A 166 -7.39 -5.59 2.86
C THR A 166 -8.55 -5.13 2.00
N GLY A 167 -8.90 -5.86 1.00
CA GLY A 167 -10.01 -5.54 0.11
C GLY A 167 -11.33 -5.19 0.83
N ALA A 168 -12.43 -5.34 0.16
CA ALA A 168 -13.73 -4.98 0.65
C ALA A 168 -14.05 -5.57 2.03
N PRO A 169 -14.67 -4.81 2.95
CA PRO A 169 -15.36 -5.39 4.07
C PRO A 169 -16.38 -6.42 3.57
N GLN A 170 -16.43 -7.57 4.20
CA GLN A 170 -17.26 -8.69 3.72
C GLN A 170 -18.75 -8.40 3.72
N ASN A 171 -19.19 -7.47 4.54
CA ASN A 171 -20.58 -7.02 4.63
C ASN A 171 -20.88 -5.80 3.74
N HIS A 172 -19.92 -5.34 2.95
CA HIS A 172 -20.07 -4.22 2.05
C HIS A 172 -20.31 -4.76 0.64
N TRP A 173 -21.53 -4.84 0.21
CA TRP A 173 -21.94 -5.60 -0.97
C TRP A 173 -21.42 -5.06 -2.33
N PHE A 174 -21.03 -3.80 -2.40
CA PHE A 174 -20.34 -3.24 -3.57
C PHE A 174 -18.82 -3.08 -3.38
N GLY A 175 -18.28 -3.64 -2.31
CA GLY A 175 -16.85 -3.61 -2.00
C GLY A 175 -16.33 -2.23 -1.65
N PRO A 176 -15.01 -2.06 -1.56
CA PRO A 176 -14.42 -0.74 -1.49
C PRO A 176 -14.74 -0.03 -2.81
N ALA A 177 -15.75 0.82 -2.78
CA ALA A 177 -16.00 1.75 -3.87
C ALA A 177 -14.80 2.66 -3.95
N GLY A 178 -14.39 3.03 -5.13
CA GLY A 178 -13.37 4.04 -5.33
C GLY A 178 -13.80 5.39 -4.75
N ASP A 179 -13.08 6.41 -5.09
CA ASP A 179 -13.36 7.78 -4.66
C ASP A 179 -14.86 8.10 -4.82
N PRO A 180 -15.57 8.43 -3.72
CA PRO A 180 -16.99 8.76 -3.78
C PRO A 180 -17.29 9.98 -4.67
N ARG A 181 -16.28 10.73 -5.09
CA ARG A 181 -16.39 11.87 -6.00
C ARG A 181 -16.48 11.47 -7.48
N GLY A 182 -16.25 10.23 -7.84
CA GLY A 182 -16.37 9.86 -9.23
C GLY A 182 -15.85 8.52 -9.70
N CYS A 183 -15.13 7.79 -8.89
CA CYS A 183 -14.62 6.46 -9.25
C CYS A 183 -15.67 5.41 -8.92
N GLY A 184 -16.60 5.18 -9.82
CA GLY A 184 -17.67 4.24 -9.62
C GLY A 184 -17.34 2.83 -10.11
N ILE A 185 -18.05 1.85 -9.59
CA ILE A 185 -18.17 0.53 -10.15
C ILE A 185 -19.13 0.63 -11.37
N GLY A 186 -18.81 -0.06 -12.45
CA GLY A 186 -19.32 0.19 -13.79
C GLY A 186 -20.81 -0.02 -14.10
N SER A 187 -21.71 -0.21 -13.14
CA SER A 187 -23.16 -0.23 -13.43
C SER A 187 -23.83 1.07 -12.99
N PRO A 188 -24.90 1.53 -13.67
CA PRO A 188 -25.64 2.74 -13.28
C PRO A 188 -26.14 2.67 -11.82
N GLU A 189 -26.60 1.52 -11.38
CA GLU A 189 -27.10 1.29 -10.02
C GLU A 189 -25.95 1.35 -9.00
N ALA A 190 -24.81 0.74 -9.32
CA ALA A 190 -23.63 0.78 -8.45
C ALA A 190 -23.09 2.21 -8.33
N ILE A 191 -23.02 2.95 -9.44
CA ILE A 191 -22.64 4.37 -9.46
C ILE A 191 -23.59 5.19 -8.61
N GLN A 192 -24.88 5.01 -8.77
CA GLN A 192 -25.89 5.73 -8.00
C GLN A 192 -25.77 5.42 -6.49
N LEU A 193 -25.56 4.17 -6.11
CA LEU A 193 -25.37 3.74 -4.73
C LEU A 193 -24.07 4.28 -4.15
N VAL A 194 -22.98 4.25 -4.91
CA VAL A 194 -21.68 4.80 -4.49
C VAL A 194 -21.78 6.30 -4.24
N TRP A 195 -22.48 7.03 -5.07
CA TRP A 195 -22.67 8.47 -4.89
C TRP A 195 -23.64 8.83 -3.75
N SER A 196 -24.51 7.91 -3.39
CA SER A 196 -25.40 8.07 -2.24
C SER A 196 -24.80 7.50 -0.95
N CYS A 197 -23.76 6.70 -1.04
CA CYS A 197 -23.05 6.13 0.08
C CYS A 197 -21.89 7.03 0.49
N HIS A 198 -21.73 7.18 1.78
CA HIS A 198 -20.58 7.86 2.34
C HIS A 198 -19.39 6.89 2.37
N ARG A 199 -18.19 7.45 2.48
CA ARG A 199 -16.99 6.71 2.79
C ARG A 199 -17.19 5.87 4.05
N GLU A 200 -16.77 4.60 4.01
CA GLU A 200 -16.73 3.74 5.17
C GLU A 200 -15.44 3.96 5.96
N ILE A 201 -15.55 4.16 7.26
CA ILE A 201 -14.42 4.26 8.17
C ILE A 201 -14.54 3.13 9.19
N ILE A 202 -13.56 2.24 9.20
CA ILE A 202 -13.50 1.12 10.12
C ILE A 202 -12.41 1.40 11.16
N HIS A 203 -12.82 1.60 12.40
CA HIS A 203 -11.90 1.71 13.53
C HIS A 203 -11.52 0.32 14.03
N ASP A 204 -10.26 -0.06 13.83
CA ASP A 204 -9.71 -1.35 14.23
C ASP A 204 -8.53 -1.14 15.20
N SER A 205 -8.86 -0.81 16.43
CA SER A 205 -7.90 -0.52 17.50
C SER A 205 -7.81 -1.61 18.57
N PHE A 206 -8.71 -2.60 18.52
CA PHE A 206 -8.68 -3.67 19.50
C PHE A 206 -7.49 -4.60 19.24
N VAL A 207 -6.69 -4.81 20.28
CA VAL A 207 -5.61 -5.80 20.31
C VAL A 207 -5.92 -6.80 21.42
N PRO A 208 -6.24 -8.04 21.10
CA PRO A 208 -6.46 -9.07 22.11
C PRO A 208 -5.24 -9.20 23.03
N SER A 209 -5.45 -9.42 24.31
CA SER A 209 -4.36 -9.62 25.29
C SER A 209 -3.48 -10.83 24.98
N GLU A 210 -4.03 -11.79 24.26
CA GLU A 210 -3.38 -13.04 23.85
C GLU A 210 -2.72 -12.93 22.45
N TRP A 211 -2.82 -11.76 21.82
CA TRP A 211 -2.27 -11.59 20.48
C TRP A 211 -0.76 -11.72 20.49
N LYS A 212 -0.25 -12.67 19.71
CA LYS A 212 1.17 -12.91 19.54
C LYS A 212 1.59 -12.51 18.14
N ASP A 213 2.69 -11.80 18.04
CA ASP A 213 3.32 -11.50 16.75
C ASP A 213 3.56 -12.80 15.99
N GLY A 214 3.05 -12.86 14.76
CA GLY A 214 3.35 -13.96 13.86
C GLY A 214 2.34 -15.08 13.78
N GLN A 215 1.16 -14.95 14.36
CA GLN A 215 0.07 -15.84 13.97
C GLN A 215 -0.31 -15.56 12.52
N GLN A 216 -0.03 -16.53 11.65
CA GLN A 216 -0.54 -16.53 10.28
C GLN A 216 -2.05 -16.77 10.34
N SER A 217 -2.79 -15.89 9.67
CA SER A 217 -4.20 -16.10 9.38
C SER A 217 -4.34 -16.96 8.15
#